data_73bb9dc9560fb1c0ae57300882fc0c29
#
_entry.id   73bb9dc9560fb1c0ae57300882fc0c29
#
_cell.length_a   1.000
_cell.length_b   1.000
_cell.length_c   1.000
_cell.angle_alpha   90.00
_cell.angle_beta   90.00
_cell.angle_gamma   90.00
#
_symmetry.space_group_name_H-M   'P 1'
#
loop_
_entity.id
_entity.type
_entity.pdbx_description
1 polymer ?
#
loop_
_entity_poly.entity_id
_entity_poly.type
_entity_poly.pdbx_seq_one_letter_code
_entity_poly.pdbx_strand_id
1 'polypeptide(L)'
;VAVIVLWRLIFLNDTQPGLGGLDVPAGAMVLLGAMALLLAGLYWLTRRIGRRQALGLAGVTVAGLMAILTIRTGWIVTYQYPDVPNELLVYTQTSPELASLAQEIEAAASLTGDGADLKMTVDGASGFTWPWTWYLRDYTAVSYPNLGFAIPDGPSDSSIAIVHTRNENLARAATEEGFTEGRRFPHRQWFPETYKQTTWKQFVDTLVRPNRWQNALNFFLYRDMSQPIGSEDAFVYFNRDIPLRALE
;
A
#
# COMPACT_ATOMS: atom_id res chain seq x y z
N VAL A 1 18.05 0.41 -28.11
CA VAL A 1 18.52 1.49 -27.21
C VAL A 1 17.39 2.47 -26.93
N ALA A 2 16.75 3.10 -27.96
CA ALA A 2 15.68 4.10 -27.78
C ALA A 2 14.50 3.56 -26.95
N VAL A 3 14.08 2.32 -27.18
CA VAL A 3 12.97 1.66 -26.42
C VAL A 3 13.36 1.48 -24.95
N ILE A 4 14.60 1.10 -24.65
CA ILE A 4 15.09 0.93 -23.27
C ILE A 4 15.19 2.28 -22.56
N VAL A 5 15.64 3.32 -23.24
CA VAL A 5 15.71 4.68 -22.71
C VAL A 5 14.31 5.22 -22.44
N LEU A 6 13.37 5.03 -23.40
CA LEU A 6 11.98 5.45 -23.25
C LEU A 6 11.30 4.69 -22.10
N TRP A 7 11.55 3.38 -22.00
CA TRP A 7 11.08 2.56 -20.88
C TRP A 7 11.61 3.08 -19.54
N ARG A 8 12.91 3.36 -19.44
CA ARG A 8 13.51 3.94 -18.21
C ARG A 8 12.88 5.27 -17.84
N LEU A 9 12.69 6.18 -18.79
CA LEU A 9 12.10 7.49 -18.57
C LEU A 9 10.62 7.43 -18.15
N ILE A 10 9.88 6.43 -18.62
CA ILE A 10 8.45 6.27 -18.30
C ILE A 10 8.24 5.53 -16.96
N PHE A 11 9.10 4.56 -16.65
CA PHE A 11 8.90 3.67 -15.50
C PHE A 11 9.79 3.97 -14.29
N LEU A 12 10.87 4.72 -14.45
CA LEU A 12 11.71 5.15 -13.33
C LEU A 12 11.33 6.58 -12.92
N ASN A 13 11.15 6.77 -11.63
CA ASN A 13 10.84 8.08 -11.02
C ASN A 13 12.14 8.90 -10.91
N ASP A 14 12.64 9.40 -12.04
CA ASP A 14 13.84 10.22 -12.10
C ASP A 14 13.40 11.69 -12.22
N THR A 15 13.47 12.42 -11.12
CA THR A 15 13.17 13.85 -11.09
C THR A 15 14.36 14.63 -11.61
N GLN A 16 14.18 15.36 -12.70
CA GLN A 16 15.16 16.34 -13.20
C GLN A 16 14.77 17.74 -12.69
N PRO A 17 15.74 18.61 -12.33
CA PRO A 17 15.44 19.99 -12.02
C PRO A 17 14.75 20.65 -13.22
N GLY A 18 13.52 21.09 -12.99
CA GLY A 18 12.66 21.57 -14.06
C GLY A 18 13.09 22.92 -14.63
N LEU A 19 12.77 23.14 -15.89
CA LEU A 19 12.84 24.45 -16.53
C LEU A 19 11.91 25.44 -15.78
N GLY A 20 12.50 26.47 -15.17
CA GLY A 20 11.74 27.51 -14.47
C GLY A 20 11.36 27.21 -13.02
N GLY A 21 12.06 26.29 -12.32
CA GLY A 21 11.82 26.02 -10.89
C GLY A 21 10.64 25.08 -10.61
N LEU A 22 10.13 24.40 -11.63
CA LEU A 22 9.14 23.32 -11.50
C LEU A 22 9.87 21.99 -11.64
N ASP A 23 9.90 21.21 -10.59
CA ASP A 23 10.38 19.82 -10.63
C ASP A 23 9.35 18.97 -11.38
N VAL A 24 9.56 18.77 -12.67
CA VAL A 24 8.72 17.91 -13.50
C VAL A 24 9.43 16.58 -13.71
N PRO A 25 8.79 15.45 -13.41
CA PRO A 25 9.38 14.14 -13.69
C PRO A 25 9.74 13.99 -15.16
N ALA A 26 10.93 13.49 -15.46
CA ALA A 26 11.39 13.31 -16.85
C ALA A 26 10.40 12.51 -17.69
N GLY A 27 9.74 11.50 -17.10
CA GLY A 27 8.69 10.72 -17.75
C GLY A 27 7.47 11.56 -18.16
N ALA A 28 7.07 12.55 -17.34
CA ALA A 28 5.97 13.46 -17.69
C ALA A 28 6.33 14.37 -18.87
N MET A 29 7.56 14.87 -18.94
CA MET A 29 8.03 15.66 -20.10
C MET A 29 8.02 14.85 -21.39
N VAL A 30 8.47 13.60 -21.34
CA VAL A 30 8.45 12.67 -22.48
C VAL A 30 7.02 12.41 -22.95
N LEU A 31 6.08 12.16 -22.01
CA LEU A 31 4.69 11.93 -22.35
C LEU A 31 4.02 13.19 -22.96
N LEU A 32 4.27 14.37 -22.39
CA LEU A 32 3.77 15.63 -22.94
C LEU A 32 4.33 15.90 -24.33
N GLY A 33 5.63 15.67 -24.55
CA GLY A 33 6.27 15.79 -25.85
C GLY A 33 5.69 14.81 -26.87
N ALA A 34 5.51 13.55 -26.50
CA ALA A 34 4.88 12.53 -27.35
C ALA A 34 3.43 12.90 -27.69
N MET A 35 2.66 13.40 -26.73
CA MET A 35 1.29 13.85 -26.96
C MET A 35 1.22 15.06 -27.88
N ALA A 36 2.13 16.04 -27.74
CA ALA A 36 2.22 17.19 -28.62
C ALA A 36 2.55 16.77 -30.07
N LEU A 37 3.48 15.83 -30.25
CA LEU A 37 3.81 15.27 -31.55
C LEU A 37 2.63 14.51 -32.19
N LEU A 38 1.90 13.74 -31.42
CA LEU A 38 0.70 13.04 -31.87
C LEU A 38 -0.39 14.02 -32.32
N LEU A 39 -0.64 15.09 -31.53
CA LEU A 39 -1.62 16.12 -31.89
C LEU A 39 -1.20 16.89 -33.15
N ALA A 40 0.08 17.24 -33.29
CA ALA A 40 0.61 17.90 -34.47
C ALA A 40 0.49 17.00 -35.72
N GLY A 41 0.83 15.72 -35.57
CA GLY A 41 0.67 14.70 -36.62
C GLY A 41 -0.78 14.52 -37.03
N LEU A 42 -1.69 14.46 -36.08
CA LEU A 42 -3.13 14.37 -36.30
C LEU A 42 -3.65 15.62 -37.04
N TYR A 43 -3.23 16.82 -36.61
CA TYR A 43 -3.60 18.07 -37.27
C TYR A 43 -3.11 18.12 -38.72
N TRP A 44 -1.86 17.72 -38.98
CA TRP A 44 -1.34 17.64 -40.32
C TRP A 44 -2.10 16.64 -41.18
N LEU A 45 -2.45 15.48 -40.61
CA LEU A 45 -3.18 14.43 -41.27
C LEU A 45 -4.63 14.85 -41.61
N THR A 46 -5.31 15.61 -40.72
CA THR A 46 -6.67 16.13 -40.95
C THR A 46 -6.72 17.00 -42.20
N ARG A 47 -5.65 17.73 -42.48
CA ARG A 47 -5.53 18.54 -43.70
C ARG A 47 -5.36 17.72 -44.97
N ARG A 48 -4.87 16.47 -44.84
CA ARG A 48 -4.60 15.60 -46.00
C ARG A 48 -5.72 14.62 -46.32
N ILE A 49 -6.36 14.02 -45.34
CA ILE A 49 -7.29 12.89 -45.52
C ILE A 49 -8.76 13.23 -45.28
N GLY A 50 -9.05 14.44 -44.88
CA GLY A 50 -10.43 14.86 -44.58
C GLY A 50 -10.89 14.55 -43.17
N ARG A 51 -11.90 15.30 -42.73
CA ARG A 51 -12.34 15.38 -41.30
C ARG A 51 -12.85 14.07 -40.73
N ARG A 52 -13.61 13.30 -41.50
CA ARG A 52 -14.21 12.03 -41.05
C ARG A 52 -13.17 10.94 -40.76
N GLN A 53 -12.20 10.80 -41.68
CA GLN A 53 -11.13 9.82 -41.53
C GLN A 53 -10.14 10.23 -40.42
N ALA A 54 -9.89 11.55 -40.27
CA ALA A 54 -9.07 12.09 -39.22
C ALA A 54 -9.67 11.84 -37.82
N LEU A 55 -11.00 11.99 -37.65
CA LEU A 55 -11.69 11.65 -36.39
C LEU A 55 -11.62 10.16 -36.07
N GLY A 56 -11.76 9.29 -37.07
CA GLY A 56 -11.58 7.86 -36.90
C GLY A 56 -10.17 7.50 -36.41
N LEU A 57 -9.14 8.10 -37.04
CA LEU A 57 -7.75 7.90 -36.64
C LEU A 57 -7.46 8.46 -35.24
N ALA A 58 -8.03 9.63 -34.91
CA ALA A 58 -7.93 10.18 -33.55
C ALA A 58 -8.51 9.22 -32.51
N GLY A 59 -9.68 8.65 -32.80
CA GLY A 59 -10.32 7.66 -31.92
C GLY A 59 -9.43 6.43 -31.70
N VAL A 60 -8.87 5.86 -32.75
CA VAL A 60 -7.94 4.72 -32.65
C VAL A 60 -6.68 5.07 -31.88
N THR A 61 -6.12 6.28 -32.11
CA THR A 61 -4.93 6.75 -31.38
C THR A 61 -5.22 6.90 -29.89
N VAL A 62 -6.35 7.54 -29.53
CA VAL A 62 -6.77 7.68 -28.11
C VAL A 62 -7.00 6.30 -27.49
N ALA A 63 -7.68 5.39 -28.17
CA ALA A 63 -7.90 4.03 -27.69
C ALA A 63 -6.58 3.27 -27.46
N GLY A 64 -5.62 3.43 -28.39
CA GLY A 64 -4.29 2.84 -28.24
C GLY A 64 -3.51 3.40 -27.04
N LEU A 65 -3.54 4.72 -26.83
CA LEU A 65 -2.93 5.35 -25.66
C LEU A 65 -3.59 4.88 -24.34
N MET A 66 -4.93 4.81 -24.32
CA MET A 66 -5.66 4.29 -23.15
C MET A 66 -5.31 2.83 -22.87
N ALA A 67 -5.18 1.99 -23.90
CA ALA A 67 -4.74 0.61 -23.76
C ALA A 67 -3.34 0.50 -23.14
N ILE A 68 -2.38 1.30 -23.62
CA ILE A 68 -1.01 1.34 -23.07
C ILE A 68 -1.02 1.77 -21.61
N LEU A 69 -1.78 2.82 -21.24
CA LEU A 69 -1.91 3.29 -19.86
C LEU A 69 -2.57 2.23 -18.97
N THR A 70 -3.60 1.54 -19.48
CA THR A 70 -4.27 0.47 -18.73
C THR A 70 -3.33 -0.70 -18.46
N ILE A 71 -2.59 -1.16 -19.48
CA ILE A 71 -1.61 -2.24 -19.33
C ILE A 71 -0.53 -1.83 -18.31
N ARG A 72 0.00 -0.62 -18.44
CA ARG A 72 1.00 -0.08 -17.50
C ARG A 72 0.47 -0.02 -16.06
N THR A 73 -0.73 0.55 -15.88
CA THR A 73 -1.33 0.66 -14.55
C THR A 73 -1.59 -0.73 -13.96
N GLY A 74 -2.14 -1.65 -14.75
CA GLY A 74 -2.34 -3.03 -14.34
C GLY A 74 -1.04 -3.70 -13.91
N TRP A 75 0.06 -3.48 -14.64
CA TRP A 75 1.38 -3.99 -14.25
C TRP A 75 1.86 -3.43 -12.91
N ILE A 76 1.74 -2.11 -12.70
CA ILE A 76 2.16 -1.45 -11.46
C ILE A 76 1.38 -2.01 -10.27
N VAL A 77 0.05 -2.11 -10.39
CA VAL A 77 -0.82 -2.60 -9.31
C VAL A 77 -0.57 -4.09 -9.01
N THR A 78 -0.29 -4.89 -10.03
CA THR A 78 -0.15 -6.34 -9.86
C THR A 78 1.23 -6.75 -9.40
N TYR A 79 2.29 -6.07 -9.85
CA TYR A 79 3.67 -6.54 -9.66
C TYR A 79 4.56 -5.60 -8.85
N GLN A 80 4.26 -4.30 -8.79
CA GLN A 80 5.08 -3.34 -8.04
C GLN A 80 4.51 -3.07 -6.64
N TYR A 81 3.19 -2.95 -6.54
CA TYR A 81 2.50 -2.61 -5.29
C TYR A 81 1.29 -3.53 -5.05
N PRO A 82 1.48 -4.88 -5.05
CA PRO A 82 0.35 -5.81 -4.92
C PRO A 82 -0.32 -5.73 -3.56
N ASP A 83 0.47 -5.47 -2.50
CA ASP A 83 0.03 -5.54 -1.11
C ASP A 83 0.01 -4.17 -0.41
N VAL A 84 0.17 -3.06 -1.17
CA VAL A 84 0.18 -1.71 -0.63
C VAL A 84 -1.01 -0.92 -1.17
N PRO A 85 -1.82 -0.22 -0.34
CA PRO A 85 -3.01 0.49 -0.78
C PRO A 85 -2.67 1.83 -1.47
N ASN A 86 -1.91 1.75 -2.55
CA ASN A 86 -1.58 2.90 -3.40
C ASN A 86 -2.71 3.25 -4.38
N GLU A 87 -3.80 2.48 -4.38
CA GLU A 87 -4.96 2.66 -5.23
C GLU A 87 -6.24 2.76 -4.41
N LEU A 88 -7.22 3.51 -4.93
CA LEU A 88 -8.56 3.62 -4.34
C LEU A 88 -9.44 2.37 -4.54
N LEU A 89 -8.87 1.26 -5.03
CA LEU A 89 -9.62 0.05 -5.37
C LEU A 89 -10.10 -0.71 -4.14
N VAL A 90 -9.30 -0.69 -3.06
CA VAL A 90 -9.61 -1.39 -1.82
C VAL A 90 -9.64 -0.37 -0.70
N TYR A 91 -10.76 -0.32 0.03
CA TYR A 91 -10.96 0.64 1.11
C TYR A 91 -9.96 0.43 2.25
N THR A 92 -9.79 -0.81 2.68
CA THR A 92 -8.85 -1.21 3.72
C THR A 92 -8.31 -2.58 3.37
N GLN A 93 -7.02 -2.74 3.43
CA GLN A 93 -6.34 -4.02 3.19
C GLN A 93 -5.44 -4.38 4.37
N THR A 94 -5.17 -5.67 4.49
CA THR A 94 -4.19 -6.21 5.43
C THR A 94 -2.79 -5.76 5.00
N SER A 95 -1.94 -5.38 5.95
CA SER A 95 -0.57 -5.04 5.63
C SER A 95 0.25 -6.28 5.25
N PRO A 96 1.28 -6.14 4.39
CA PRO A 96 2.17 -7.25 4.04
C PRO A 96 2.93 -7.81 5.26
N GLU A 97 3.13 -7.01 6.30
CA GLU A 97 3.80 -7.42 7.54
C GLU A 97 3.03 -8.52 8.28
N LEU A 98 1.70 -8.60 8.12
CA LEU A 98 0.94 -9.70 8.73
C LEU A 98 1.31 -11.06 8.15
N ALA A 99 1.52 -11.13 6.84
CA ALA A 99 1.93 -12.38 6.20
C ALA A 99 3.32 -12.80 6.68
N SER A 100 4.24 -11.86 6.82
CA SER A 100 5.57 -12.12 7.38
C SER A 100 5.50 -12.56 8.85
N LEU A 101 4.66 -11.89 9.65
CA LEU A 101 4.46 -12.26 11.06
C LEU A 101 3.80 -13.65 11.20
N ALA A 102 2.88 -14.01 10.30
CA ALA A 102 2.29 -15.35 10.28
C ALA A 102 3.36 -16.43 10.01
N GLN A 103 4.32 -16.17 9.14
CA GLN A 103 5.46 -17.05 8.89
C GLN A 103 6.39 -17.15 10.12
N GLU A 104 6.63 -16.04 10.81
CA GLU A 104 7.40 -16.06 12.07
C GLU A 104 6.69 -16.87 13.16
N ILE A 105 5.37 -16.79 13.25
CA ILE A 105 4.55 -17.59 14.17
C ILE A 105 4.67 -19.08 13.82
N GLU A 106 4.60 -19.44 12.56
CA GLU A 106 4.78 -20.81 12.09
C GLU A 106 6.17 -21.35 12.44
N ALA A 107 7.20 -20.54 12.23
CA ALA A 107 8.58 -20.90 12.62
C ALA A 107 8.73 -21.04 14.15
N ALA A 108 8.11 -20.15 14.94
CA ALA A 108 8.08 -20.24 16.40
C ALA A 108 7.39 -21.52 16.87
N ALA A 109 6.23 -21.86 16.28
CA ALA A 109 5.51 -23.11 16.57
C ALA A 109 6.34 -24.37 16.28
N SER A 110 7.14 -24.31 15.22
CA SER A 110 8.05 -25.40 14.87
C SER A 110 9.23 -25.51 15.86
N LEU A 111 9.78 -24.38 16.31
CA LEU A 111 10.91 -24.33 17.24
C LEU A 111 10.56 -24.77 18.66
N THR A 112 9.34 -24.45 19.13
CA THR A 112 8.85 -24.87 20.45
C THR A 112 8.39 -26.33 20.44
N GLY A 113 8.08 -26.87 19.27
CA GLY A 113 7.51 -28.21 19.14
C GLY A 113 6.01 -28.29 19.42
N ASP A 114 5.36 -27.17 19.71
CA ASP A 114 3.92 -27.10 20.02
C ASP A 114 3.06 -27.26 18.75
N GLY A 115 3.60 -26.94 17.59
CA GLY A 115 2.90 -27.05 16.30
C GLY A 115 1.57 -26.29 16.31
N ALA A 116 0.47 -26.97 16.00
CA ALA A 116 -0.87 -26.39 15.97
C ALA A 116 -1.42 -26.01 17.37
N ASP A 117 -0.84 -26.51 18.45
CA ASP A 117 -1.26 -26.26 19.82
C ASP A 117 -0.53 -25.06 20.46
N LEU A 118 0.25 -24.30 19.70
CA LEU A 118 0.91 -23.09 20.17
C LEU A 118 -0.12 -22.13 20.75
N LYS A 119 0.02 -21.78 22.02
CA LYS A 119 -0.91 -20.91 22.72
C LYS A 119 -0.72 -19.45 22.28
N MET A 120 -1.77 -18.86 21.79
CA MET A 120 -1.75 -17.46 21.33
C MET A 120 -2.95 -16.67 21.85
N THR A 121 -2.70 -15.41 22.17
CA THR A 121 -3.75 -14.44 22.51
C THR A 121 -3.74 -13.31 21.48
N VAL A 122 -4.89 -13.09 20.85
CA VAL A 122 -5.10 -12.00 19.88
C VAL A 122 -6.21 -11.09 20.40
N ASP A 123 -5.97 -9.80 20.44
CA ASP A 123 -6.94 -8.81 20.90
C ASP A 123 -8.23 -8.88 20.07
N GLY A 124 -9.37 -8.99 20.76
CA GLY A 124 -10.71 -9.03 20.16
C GLY A 124 -11.36 -7.67 19.97
N ALA A 125 -10.68 -6.56 20.33
CA ALA A 125 -11.26 -5.23 20.30
C ALA A 125 -11.55 -4.76 18.87
N SER A 126 -12.72 -4.11 18.65
CA SER A 126 -13.04 -3.36 17.43
C SER A 126 -12.86 -4.13 16.10
N GLY A 127 -13.08 -5.44 16.09
CA GLY A 127 -12.91 -6.27 14.89
C GLY A 127 -11.44 -6.49 14.49
N PHE A 128 -10.51 -6.29 15.41
CA PHE A 128 -9.09 -6.51 15.21
C PHE A 128 -8.75 -7.99 14.92
N THR A 129 -9.58 -8.92 15.38
CA THR A 129 -9.42 -10.35 15.10
C THR A 129 -9.42 -10.71 13.64
N TRP A 130 -10.06 -9.93 12.86
CA TRP A 130 -10.10 -10.07 11.40
C TRP A 130 -8.81 -9.72 10.76
N PRO A 131 -7.88 -9.91 10.27
CA PRO A 131 -7.52 -11.07 9.45
C PRO A 131 -6.87 -12.24 10.24
N TRP A 132 -6.60 -12.08 11.51
CA TRP A 132 -5.92 -13.09 12.31
C TRP A 132 -6.67 -14.43 12.34
N THR A 133 -8.01 -14.41 12.38
CA THR A 133 -8.81 -15.63 12.26
C THR A 133 -8.56 -16.42 10.98
N TRP A 134 -8.08 -15.75 9.91
CA TRP A 134 -7.68 -16.41 8.68
C TRP A 134 -6.25 -16.95 8.75
N TYR A 135 -5.29 -16.14 9.19
CA TYR A 135 -3.88 -16.54 9.26
C TYR A 135 -3.64 -17.62 10.30
N LEU A 136 -4.38 -17.62 11.40
CA LEU A 136 -4.23 -18.55 12.52
C LEU A 136 -5.29 -19.66 12.54
N ARG A 137 -6.01 -19.89 11.43
CA ARG A 137 -7.10 -20.88 11.33
C ARG A 137 -6.69 -22.31 11.60
N ASP A 138 -5.42 -22.64 11.40
CA ASP A 138 -4.88 -24.00 11.55
C ASP A 138 -4.35 -24.25 12.99
N TYR A 139 -4.41 -23.25 13.87
CA TYR A 139 -4.02 -23.36 15.27
C TYR A 139 -5.25 -23.58 16.16
N THR A 140 -5.12 -24.50 17.13
CA THR A 140 -6.21 -24.92 18.01
C THR A 140 -6.29 -24.12 19.30
N ALA A 141 -5.18 -23.53 19.77
CA ALA A 141 -5.05 -22.87 21.06
C ALA A 141 -4.98 -21.34 20.94
N VAL A 142 -5.79 -20.73 20.04
CA VAL A 142 -5.85 -19.27 19.84
C VAL A 142 -7.06 -18.72 20.58
N SER A 143 -6.84 -17.74 21.45
CA SER A 143 -7.89 -17.01 22.18
C SER A 143 -8.04 -15.58 21.65
N TYR A 144 -9.26 -15.05 21.63
CA TYR A 144 -9.59 -13.72 21.14
C TYR A 144 -10.33 -12.86 22.19
N PRO A 145 -9.74 -12.63 23.38
CA PRO A 145 -10.35 -11.80 24.39
C PRO A 145 -10.36 -10.33 23.99
N ASN A 146 -11.34 -9.56 24.46
CA ASN A 146 -11.31 -8.11 24.33
C ASN A 146 -10.44 -7.53 25.45
N LEU A 147 -9.19 -7.26 25.14
CA LEU A 147 -8.19 -6.79 26.11
C LEU A 147 -8.47 -5.36 26.63
N GLY A 148 -9.40 -4.61 26.01
CA GLY A 148 -9.80 -3.28 26.46
C GLY A 148 -10.80 -3.27 27.65
N PHE A 149 -11.46 -4.39 27.96
CA PHE A 149 -12.50 -4.42 29.01
C PHE A 149 -12.10 -5.13 30.28
N ALA A 150 -11.29 -6.13 30.22
CA ALA A 150 -10.68 -6.79 31.37
C ALA A 150 -9.52 -7.65 30.88
N ILE A 151 -8.42 -7.60 31.59
CA ILE A 151 -7.39 -8.63 31.52
C ILE A 151 -7.49 -9.37 32.87
N PRO A 152 -8.44 -10.33 33.06
CA PRO A 152 -8.51 -11.05 34.32
C PRO A 152 -7.22 -11.82 34.58
N ASP A 153 -6.64 -12.40 33.52
CA ASP A 153 -5.42 -13.21 33.60
C ASP A 153 -4.37 -12.85 32.53
N GLY A 154 -4.54 -11.73 31.82
CA GLY A 154 -3.58 -11.24 30.82
C GLY A 154 -3.17 -12.26 29.73
N PRO A 155 -2.26 -11.91 28.83
CA PRO A 155 -1.63 -12.87 27.91
C PRO A 155 -0.58 -13.74 28.59
N SER A 156 -0.51 -13.78 29.92
CA SER A 156 0.56 -14.40 30.72
C SER A 156 0.75 -15.91 30.48
N ASP A 157 -0.29 -16.63 30.04
CA ASP A 157 -0.20 -18.07 29.70
C ASP A 157 -0.05 -18.32 28.19
N SER A 158 0.18 -17.29 27.39
CA SER A 158 0.35 -17.38 25.96
C SER A 158 1.82 -17.39 25.57
N SER A 159 2.16 -18.11 24.52
CA SER A 159 3.49 -18.07 23.90
C SER A 159 3.64 -16.80 23.04
N ILE A 160 2.54 -16.33 22.44
CA ILE A 160 2.53 -15.13 21.59
C ILE A 160 1.29 -14.30 21.94
N ALA A 161 1.47 -12.98 22.08
CA ALA A 161 0.37 -12.03 22.27
C ALA A 161 0.37 -10.99 21.15
N ILE A 162 -0.77 -10.80 20.48
CA ILE A 162 -0.98 -9.80 19.44
C ILE A 162 -2.02 -8.81 19.91
N VAL A 163 -1.64 -7.54 20.03
CA VAL A 163 -2.41 -6.53 20.76
C VAL A 163 -2.65 -5.32 19.86
N HIS A 164 -3.88 -4.84 19.86
CA HIS A 164 -4.25 -3.60 19.21
C HIS A 164 -3.59 -2.39 19.89
N THR A 165 -3.13 -1.41 19.13
CA THR A 165 -2.45 -0.20 19.64
C THR A 165 -3.21 0.49 20.79
N ARG A 166 -4.56 0.47 20.77
CA ARG A 166 -5.38 1.08 21.83
C ARG A 166 -5.18 0.43 23.20
N ASN A 167 -4.85 -0.85 23.21
CA ASN A 167 -4.71 -1.67 24.42
C ASN A 167 -3.24 -1.93 24.76
N GLU A 168 -2.30 -1.33 24.04
CA GLU A 168 -0.85 -1.56 24.21
C GLU A 168 -0.39 -1.30 25.65
N ASN A 169 -0.82 -0.19 26.27
CA ASN A 169 -0.42 0.14 27.63
C ASN A 169 -0.87 -0.91 28.67
N LEU A 170 -2.05 -1.51 28.46
CA LEU A 170 -2.58 -2.55 29.35
C LEU A 170 -1.83 -3.87 29.13
N ALA A 171 -1.58 -4.20 27.86
CA ALA A 171 -0.84 -5.41 27.51
C ALA A 171 0.62 -5.34 27.95
N ARG A 172 1.28 -4.19 27.82
CA ARG A 172 2.67 -3.97 28.26
C ARG A 172 2.83 -4.33 29.74
N ALA A 173 1.92 -3.85 30.60
CA ALA A 173 1.97 -4.16 32.02
C ALA A 173 1.83 -5.67 32.30
N ALA A 174 1.03 -6.38 31.49
CA ALA A 174 0.81 -7.82 31.65
C ALA A 174 1.91 -8.68 31.01
N THR A 175 2.71 -8.12 30.07
CA THR A 175 3.78 -8.83 29.34
C THR A 175 5.18 -8.47 29.82
N GLU A 176 5.33 -7.57 30.79
CA GLU A 176 6.61 -7.06 31.27
C GLU A 176 7.51 -8.20 31.81
N GLU A 177 6.91 -9.18 32.49
CA GLU A 177 7.59 -10.38 32.94
C GLU A 177 7.32 -11.55 31.96
N GLY A 178 8.37 -12.03 31.29
CA GLY A 178 8.32 -13.24 30.47
C GLY A 178 8.21 -13.02 28.94
N PHE A 179 7.90 -11.83 28.47
CA PHE A 179 7.83 -11.52 27.04
C PHE A 179 9.00 -10.66 26.54
N THR A 180 9.20 -10.65 25.22
CA THR A 180 10.11 -9.72 24.56
C THR A 180 9.53 -8.31 24.58
N GLU A 181 10.34 -7.30 24.23
CA GLU A 181 9.80 -5.97 23.95
C GLU A 181 8.79 -6.01 22.80
N GLY A 182 7.66 -5.30 22.95
CA GLY A 182 6.59 -5.28 21.97
C GLY A 182 7.07 -4.67 20.64
N ARG A 183 6.99 -5.46 19.56
CA ARG A 183 7.30 -5.00 18.20
C ARG A 183 6.06 -4.45 17.55
N ARG A 184 6.09 -3.15 17.20
CA ARG A 184 5.03 -2.48 16.46
C ARG A 184 5.07 -2.88 14.99
N PHE A 185 3.90 -3.13 14.42
CA PHE A 185 3.71 -3.40 12.99
C PHE A 185 2.37 -2.83 12.50
N PRO A 186 2.26 -2.43 11.22
CA PRO A 186 0.99 -2.03 10.64
C PRO A 186 0.10 -3.27 10.46
N HIS A 187 -1.14 -3.18 10.97
CA HIS A 187 -2.13 -4.26 10.91
C HIS A 187 -3.03 -4.13 9.70
N ARG A 188 -3.63 -2.95 9.52
CA ARG A 188 -4.45 -2.59 8.38
C ARG A 188 -3.95 -1.29 7.79
N GLN A 189 -4.02 -1.20 6.47
CA GLN A 189 -3.61 -0.02 5.73
C GLN A 189 -4.70 0.40 4.77
N TRP A 190 -4.79 1.70 4.50
CA TRP A 190 -5.74 2.26 3.55
C TRP A 190 -5.19 3.48 2.83
N PHE A 191 -5.74 3.74 1.65
CA PHE A 191 -5.43 4.94 0.89
C PHE A 191 -5.77 6.19 1.71
N PRO A 192 -4.95 7.25 1.69
CA PRO A 192 -5.20 8.48 2.47
C PRO A 192 -6.59 9.08 2.18
N GLU A 193 -7.39 9.27 3.22
CA GLU A 193 -8.80 9.66 3.11
C GLU A 193 -9.04 11.17 2.90
N THR A 194 -8.02 11.95 2.67
CA THR A 194 -8.11 13.40 2.48
C THR A 194 -9.01 13.82 1.32
N TYR A 195 -9.22 12.95 0.34
CA TYR A 195 -10.15 13.19 -0.77
C TYR A 195 -11.61 13.33 -0.30
N LYS A 196 -12.00 12.71 0.83
CA LYS A 196 -13.37 12.79 1.39
C LYS A 196 -13.75 14.22 1.81
N GLN A 197 -12.78 15.06 2.10
CA GLN A 197 -12.98 16.43 2.53
C GLN A 197 -12.80 17.44 1.38
N THR A 198 -12.57 16.98 0.14
CA THR A 198 -12.31 17.84 -1.01
C THR A 198 -13.58 18.55 -1.44
N THR A 199 -13.60 19.87 -1.30
CA THR A 199 -14.68 20.73 -1.79
C THR A 199 -14.49 21.01 -3.28
N TRP A 200 -15.57 21.42 -3.97
CA TRP A 200 -15.52 21.83 -5.36
C TRP A 200 -14.51 22.97 -5.61
N LYS A 201 -14.41 23.91 -4.67
CA LYS A 201 -13.42 25.00 -4.73
C LYS A 201 -11.99 24.47 -4.70
N GLN A 202 -11.71 23.51 -3.85
CA GLN A 202 -10.37 22.88 -3.78
C GLN A 202 -10.07 22.06 -5.03
N PHE A 203 -11.06 21.41 -5.63
CA PHE A 203 -10.91 20.69 -6.89
C PHE A 203 -10.52 21.65 -8.02
N VAL A 204 -11.25 22.77 -8.19
CA VAL A 204 -10.93 23.80 -9.19
C VAL A 204 -9.57 24.44 -8.90
N ASP A 205 -9.23 24.72 -7.65
CA ASP A 205 -7.94 25.26 -7.24
C ASP A 205 -6.78 24.28 -7.58
N THR A 206 -7.04 22.99 -7.50
CA THR A 206 -6.08 21.94 -7.94
C THR A 206 -5.87 22.01 -9.45
N LEU A 207 -6.89 22.23 -10.24
CA LEU A 207 -6.78 22.35 -11.69
C LEU A 207 -6.01 23.61 -12.15
N VAL A 208 -5.99 24.66 -11.34
CA VAL A 208 -5.39 25.95 -11.72
C VAL A 208 -3.95 26.10 -11.22
N ARG A 209 -3.57 25.41 -10.13
CA ARG A 209 -2.24 25.56 -9.52
C ARG A 209 -1.21 24.55 -10.06
N PRO A 210 -0.11 25.02 -10.68
CA PRO A 210 0.91 24.12 -11.26
C PRO A 210 1.52 23.11 -10.29
N ASN A 211 1.78 23.52 -9.05
CA ASN A 211 2.35 22.64 -8.02
C ASN A 211 1.45 21.45 -7.64
N ARG A 212 0.13 21.62 -7.74
CA ARG A 212 -0.83 20.52 -7.51
C ARG A 212 -0.93 19.57 -8.70
N TRP A 213 -0.71 20.08 -9.91
CA TRP A 213 -0.59 19.25 -11.10
C TRP A 213 0.58 18.27 -11.01
N GLN A 214 1.69 18.72 -10.45
CA GLN A 214 2.85 17.87 -10.26
C GLN A 214 2.52 16.65 -9.38
N ASN A 215 1.86 16.87 -8.23
CA ASN A 215 1.43 15.78 -7.35
C ASN A 215 0.45 14.82 -8.06
N ALA A 216 -0.52 15.37 -8.81
CA ALA A 216 -1.47 14.56 -9.56
C ALA A 216 -0.77 13.73 -10.67
N LEU A 217 0.19 14.33 -11.37
CA LEU A 217 0.99 13.63 -12.39
C LEU A 217 1.91 12.57 -11.76
N ASN A 218 2.55 12.87 -10.64
CA ASN A 218 3.38 11.91 -9.92
C ASN A 218 2.55 10.71 -9.45
N PHE A 219 1.38 10.97 -8.88
CA PHE A 219 0.47 9.89 -8.52
C PHE A 219 0.01 9.10 -9.76
N PHE A 220 -0.41 9.76 -10.82
CA PHE A 220 -0.89 9.10 -12.03
C PHE A 220 0.20 8.26 -12.72
N LEU A 221 1.43 8.80 -12.81
CA LEU A 221 2.51 8.15 -13.52
C LEU A 221 3.27 7.13 -12.67
N TYR A 222 3.48 7.41 -11.38
CA TYR A 222 4.40 6.64 -10.54
C TYR A 222 3.76 6.07 -9.29
N ARG A 223 2.50 6.41 -9.02
CA ARG A 223 1.80 6.08 -7.76
C ARG A 223 2.51 6.67 -6.53
N ASP A 224 3.23 7.76 -6.75
CA ASP A 224 3.87 8.50 -5.67
C ASP A 224 2.83 9.35 -4.94
N MET A 225 2.62 9.04 -3.69
CA MET A 225 1.61 9.71 -2.85
C MET A 225 2.25 10.88 -2.11
N SER A 226 1.60 12.04 -2.17
CA SER A 226 2.01 13.22 -1.40
C SER A 226 1.72 13.12 0.11
N GLN A 227 1.04 12.06 0.52
CA GLN A 227 0.65 11.81 1.92
C GLN A 227 0.93 10.35 2.29
N PRO A 228 1.29 10.09 3.57
CA PRO A 228 1.50 8.74 4.03
C PRO A 228 0.22 7.91 3.96
N ILE A 229 0.36 6.61 3.72
CA ILE A 229 -0.69 5.61 3.81
C ILE A 229 -1.28 5.65 5.22
N GLY A 230 -2.61 5.62 5.33
CA GLY A 230 -3.28 5.42 6.60
C GLY A 230 -2.97 4.03 7.15
N SER A 231 -2.73 3.93 8.44
CA SER A 231 -2.41 2.67 9.10
C SER A 231 -3.14 2.55 10.44
N GLU A 232 -3.60 1.36 10.75
CA GLU A 232 -3.97 0.93 12.10
C GLU A 232 -2.91 -0.07 12.53
N ASP A 233 -2.18 0.27 13.58
CA ASP A 233 -1.03 -0.51 14.01
C ASP A 233 -1.37 -1.46 15.16
N ALA A 234 -0.52 -2.44 15.34
CA ALA A 234 -0.58 -3.43 16.40
C ALA A 234 0.81 -3.69 16.99
N PHE A 235 0.82 -4.42 18.09
CA PHE A 235 2.02 -4.89 18.76
C PHE A 235 2.00 -6.41 18.85
N VAL A 236 3.14 -7.04 18.62
CA VAL A 236 3.36 -8.46 18.88
C VAL A 236 4.40 -8.63 19.98
N TYR A 237 4.10 -9.53 20.89
CA TYR A 237 4.95 -9.93 21.99
C TYR A 237 5.20 -11.43 21.89
N PHE A 238 6.44 -11.85 21.91
CA PHE A 238 6.83 -13.26 21.97
C PHE A 238 7.30 -13.61 23.39
N ASN A 239 6.93 -14.77 23.89
CA ASN A 239 7.50 -15.25 25.14
C ASN A 239 9.03 -15.43 24.95
N ARG A 240 9.81 -15.05 25.97
CA ARG A 240 11.28 -15.11 25.94
C ARG A 240 11.82 -16.54 25.84
N ASP A 241 11.01 -17.53 26.19
CA ASP A 241 11.37 -18.93 26.08
C ASP A 241 11.41 -19.42 24.63
N ILE A 242 10.81 -18.67 23.70
CA ILE A 242 10.87 -18.96 22.26
C ILE A 242 12.26 -18.55 21.72
N PRO A 243 13.04 -19.45 21.15
CA PRO A 243 14.41 -19.17 20.69
C PRO A 243 14.42 -18.43 19.34
N LEU A 244 13.82 -17.24 19.29
CA LEU A 244 13.68 -16.44 18.03
C LEU A 244 15.01 -16.09 17.36
N ARG A 245 16.13 -16.05 18.12
CA ARG A 245 17.49 -15.83 17.56
C ARG A 245 17.91 -16.90 16.53
N ALA A 246 17.20 -18.00 16.45
CA ALA A 246 17.44 -19.02 15.43
C ALA A 246 16.78 -18.68 14.08
N LEU A 247 15.99 -17.59 14.02
CA LEU A 247 15.29 -17.12 12.82
C LEU A 247 16.00 -15.93 12.12
N GLU A 248 17.02 -15.34 12.76
CA GLU A 248 17.91 -14.32 12.18
C GLU A 248 19.04 -14.99 11.38
#